data_8dd6b4f2fd7319fe75b533c3108b1eee
#
_entry.id   8dd6b4f2fd7319fe75b533c3108b1eee
#
_cell.length_a   1.000
_cell.length_b   1.000
_cell.length_c   1.000
_cell.angle_alpha   90.00
_cell.angle_beta   90.00
_cell.angle_gamma   90.00
#
_symmetry.space_group_name_H-M   'P 1'
#
loop_
_entity.id
_entity.type
_entity.pdbx_description
1 polymer ?
#
loop_
_entity_poly.entity_id
_entity_poly.type
_entity_poly.pdbx_seq_one_letter_code
_entity_poly.pdbx_strand_id
1 'polypeptide(L)'
;MRLAQPPDHDAILNVRQLNVRFGGQHILENINLDLYRQQVVTLIGPNGSGKSTLVKTLIGAVTPTTGQVAIAPQQRIGYVPQRLHLDPTLPMTVKRFINLPRRHPHRSVQKALEDAGAEALIKAAMSELSGGQFQRVLLARALLAKPDILILDEATQGLDHRGTAEFYQHIESVRRSYGCAVLMVSHDLHVVMRTADHVLCLNRVICCEGKPEQVASSPDYQALFGDQTAQTLAFYRHHQHEEAANAG
;
A
#
# COMPACT_ATOMS: atom_id res chain seq x y z
N MET A 1 27.68 -8.51 3.66
CA MET A 1 27.56 -7.35 4.57
C MET A 1 27.41 -6.09 3.69
N ARG A 2 26.15 -5.73 3.35
CA ARG A 2 25.89 -4.48 2.61
C ARG A 2 26.07 -3.33 3.59
N LEU A 3 26.99 -2.43 3.30
CA LEU A 3 27.18 -1.19 4.02
C LEU A 3 25.86 -0.40 3.96
N ALA A 4 25.39 0.08 5.10
CA ALA A 4 24.23 0.99 5.16
C ALA A 4 24.51 2.17 4.23
N GLN A 5 23.69 2.33 3.20
CA GLN A 5 23.77 3.52 2.34
C GLN A 5 23.45 4.74 3.20
N PRO A 6 24.13 5.87 2.99
CA PRO A 6 23.78 7.12 3.66
C PRO A 6 22.33 7.49 3.31
N PRO A 7 21.60 8.17 4.22
CA PRO A 7 20.24 8.58 3.95
C PRO A 7 20.20 9.43 2.68
N ASP A 8 19.40 9.02 1.71
CA ASP A 8 19.16 9.81 0.51
C ASP A 8 18.35 11.05 0.91
N HIS A 9 18.89 12.24 0.63
CA HIS A 9 18.29 13.51 1.05
C HIS A 9 16.93 13.79 0.37
N ASP A 10 16.59 13.08 -0.72
CA ASP A 10 15.35 13.27 -1.47
C ASP A 10 14.22 12.31 -1.03
N ALA A 11 14.51 11.33 -0.19
CA ALA A 11 13.48 10.40 0.29
C ALA A 11 12.57 11.09 1.31
N ILE A 12 11.26 10.92 1.14
CA ILE A 12 10.24 11.48 2.05
C ILE A 12 9.97 10.60 3.27
N LEU A 13 10.36 9.32 3.19
CA LEU A 13 10.37 8.38 4.30
C LEU A 13 11.62 7.51 4.20
N ASN A 14 12.37 7.41 5.30
CA ASN A 14 13.53 6.55 5.42
C ASN A 14 13.34 5.58 6.58
N VAL A 15 13.73 4.33 6.37
CA VAL A 15 13.82 3.32 7.43
C VAL A 15 15.25 2.81 7.46
N ARG A 16 15.87 2.79 8.64
CA ARG A 16 17.25 2.34 8.82
C ARG A 16 17.38 1.38 9.98
N GLN A 17 17.91 0.19 9.68
CA GLN A 17 18.23 -0.88 10.63
C GLN A 17 17.06 -1.18 11.57
N LEU A 18 15.82 -1.12 11.04
CA LEU A 18 14.62 -1.27 11.83
C LEU A 18 14.46 -2.74 12.29
N ASN A 19 14.29 -2.91 13.59
CA ASN A 19 13.99 -4.19 14.19
C ASN A 19 12.74 -4.08 15.06
N VAL A 20 11.87 -5.09 14.97
CA VAL A 20 10.68 -5.20 15.84
C VAL A 20 10.62 -6.60 16.42
N ARG A 21 10.45 -6.67 17.74
CA ARG A 21 10.29 -7.92 18.50
C ARG A 21 9.00 -7.91 19.30
N PHE A 22 8.33 -9.06 19.35
CA PHE A 22 7.22 -9.32 20.27
C PHE A 22 7.48 -10.61 21.03
N GLY A 23 7.37 -10.58 22.36
CA GLY A 23 7.58 -11.77 23.21
C GLY A 23 8.92 -12.48 22.97
N GLY A 24 9.98 -11.71 22.66
CA GLY A 24 11.31 -12.27 22.36
C GLY A 24 11.52 -12.72 20.90
N GLN A 25 10.46 -12.85 20.10
CA GLN A 25 10.56 -13.23 18.69
C GLN A 25 10.82 -12.02 17.79
N HIS A 26 11.76 -12.14 16.86
CA HIS A 26 11.95 -11.16 15.81
C HIS A 26 10.82 -11.24 14.78
N ILE A 27 10.11 -10.16 14.61
CA ILE A 27 9.07 -10.02 13.56
C ILE A 27 9.65 -9.28 12.37
N LEU A 28 10.47 -8.26 12.60
CA LEU A 28 11.24 -7.54 11.60
C LEU A 28 12.69 -7.48 12.04
N GLU A 29 13.60 -7.67 11.09
CA GLU A 29 15.04 -7.71 11.35
C GLU A 29 15.79 -6.91 10.28
N ASN A 30 16.53 -5.90 10.73
CA ASN A 30 17.40 -5.05 9.91
C ASN A 30 16.73 -4.50 8.63
N ILE A 31 15.49 -4.02 8.75
CA ILE A 31 14.76 -3.44 7.63
C ILE A 31 15.35 -2.09 7.26
N ASN A 32 15.65 -1.93 5.98
CA ASN A 32 16.07 -0.67 5.36
C ASN A 32 15.20 -0.43 4.14
N LEU A 33 14.59 0.75 4.02
CA LEU A 33 13.83 1.14 2.84
C LEU A 33 13.79 2.67 2.72
N ASP A 34 13.66 3.14 1.50
CA ASP A 34 13.45 4.53 1.15
C ASP A 34 12.20 4.66 0.29
N LEU A 35 11.44 5.72 0.50
CA LEU A 35 10.26 6.05 -0.27
C LEU A 35 10.37 7.46 -0.82
N TYR A 36 10.17 7.61 -2.12
CA TYR A 36 10.32 8.86 -2.84
C TYR A 36 8.96 9.39 -3.31
N ARG A 37 8.88 10.70 -3.55
CA ARG A 37 7.66 11.33 -4.07
C ARG A 37 7.23 10.68 -5.38
N GLN A 38 5.91 10.54 -5.56
CA GLN A 38 5.29 9.96 -6.75
C GLN A 38 5.71 8.51 -7.07
N GLN A 39 6.47 7.86 -6.19
CA GLN A 39 6.86 6.46 -6.34
C GLN A 39 5.76 5.53 -5.80
N VAL A 40 5.49 4.45 -6.51
CA VAL A 40 4.68 3.32 -6.04
C VAL A 40 5.61 2.19 -5.62
N VAL A 41 5.70 1.96 -4.33
CA VAL A 41 6.44 0.83 -3.76
C VAL A 41 5.45 -0.23 -3.30
N THR A 42 5.66 -1.47 -3.73
CA THR A 42 4.80 -2.58 -3.28
C THR A 42 5.58 -3.54 -2.41
N LEU A 43 5.03 -3.79 -1.22
CA LEU A 43 5.52 -4.76 -0.25
C LEU A 43 4.79 -6.08 -0.44
N ILE A 44 5.53 -7.12 -0.80
CA ILE A 44 5.03 -8.49 -0.97
C ILE A 44 5.69 -9.42 0.04
N GLY A 45 5.09 -10.57 0.28
CA GLY A 45 5.65 -11.59 1.19
C GLY A 45 4.57 -12.56 1.68
N PRO A 46 4.96 -13.74 2.20
CA PRO A 46 4.01 -14.72 2.71
C PRO A 46 3.25 -14.21 3.94
N ASN A 47 2.19 -14.92 4.32
CA ASN A 47 1.49 -14.62 5.57
C ASN A 47 2.44 -14.81 6.76
N GLY A 48 2.38 -13.87 7.72
CA GLY A 48 3.29 -13.88 8.88
C GLY A 48 4.69 -13.32 8.61
N SER A 49 5.00 -12.83 7.40
CA SER A 49 6.32 -12.27 7.07
C SER A 49 6.66 -10.93 7.74
N GLY A 50 5.67 -10.28 8.38
CA GLY A 50 5.87 -9.00 9.06
C GLY A 50 5.30 -7.77 8.35
N LYS A 51 4.63 -7.90 7.19
CA LYS A 51 4.10 -6.77 6.39
C LYS A 51 3.25 -5.81 7.21
N SER A 52 2.21 -6.32 7.87
CA SER A 52 1.34 -5.47 8.70
C SER A 52 2.06 -4.88 9.92
N THR A 53 3.09 -5.56 10.44
CA THR A 53 3.94 -5.01 11.50
C THR A 53 4.78 -3.85 10.98
N LEU A 54 5.39 -3.99 9.78
CA LEU A 54 6.12 -2.91 9.15
C LEU A 54 5.21 -1.70 8.90
N VAL A 55 4.04 -1.90 8.28
CA VAL A 55 3.06 -0.83 8.06
C VAL A 55 2.68 -0.13 9.37
N LYS A 56 2.35 -0.89 10.43
CA LYS A 56 2.03 -0.33 11.75
C LYS A 56 3.18 0.45 12.36
N THR A 57 4.42 0.03 12.10
CA THR A 57 5.61 0.76 12.56
C THR A 57 5.78 2.06 11.78
N LEU A 58 5.57 2.06 10.47
CA LEU A 58 5.66 3.26 9.63
C LEU A 58 4.64 4.32 10.02
N ILE A 59 3.42 3.95 10.39
CA ILE A 59 2.37 4.87 10.85
C ILE A 59 2.49 5.23 12.34
N GLY A 60 3.50 4.73 13.05
CA GLY A 60 3.73 5.02 14.48
C GLY A 60 2.84 4.25 15.45
N ALA A 61 2.08 3.25 14.98
CA ALA A 61 1.24 2.40 15.83
C ALA A 61 2.02 1.31 16.58
N VAL A 62 3.22 0.98 16.10
CA VAL A 62 4.18 0.06 16.76
C VAL A 62 5.51 0.79 16.90
N THR A 63 6.07 0.77 18.11
CA THR A 63 7.39 1.33 18.36
C THR A 63 8.46 0.31 17.98
N PRO A 64 9.47 0.67 17.17
CA PRO A 64 10.57 -0.24 16.87
C PRO A 64 11.36 -0.61 18.13
N THR A 65 11.90 -1.83 18.17
CA THR A 65 12.81 -2.26 19.24
C THR A 65 14.17 -1.57 19.10
N THR A 66 14.67 -1.49 17.86
CA THR A 66 15.88 -0.73 17.50
C THR A 66 15.76 -0.21 16.07
N GLY A 67 16.65 0.68 15.68
CA GLY A 67 16.59 1.35 14.39
C GLY A 67 15.63 2.54 14.41
N GLN A 68 15.34 3.10 13.25
CA GLN A 68 14.54 4.32 13.16
C GLN A 68 13.69 4.37 11.89
N VAL A 69 12.55 5.05 12.01
CA VAL A 69 11.73 5.52 10.91
C VAL A 69 11.79 7.05 10.91
N ALA A 70 12.28 7.64 9.84
CA ALA A 70 12.34 9.09 9.67
C ALA A 70 11.41 9.49 8.52
N ILE A 71 10.51 10.42 8.82
CA ILE A 71 9.62 11.04 7.84
C ILE A 71 10.09 12.48 7.67
N ALA A 72 10.24 12.94 6.43
CA ALA A 72 10.64 14.30 6.16
C ALA A 72 9.67 15.30 6.83
N PRO A 73 10.16 16.48 7.28
CA PRO A 73 9.32 17.45 7.98
C PRO A 73 8.07 17.80 7.20
N GLN A 74 6.95 17.98 7.93
CA GLN A 74 5.63 18.37 7.40
C GLN A 74 4.95 17.35 6.47
N GLN A 75 5.51 16.17 6.23
CA GLN A 75 4.86 15.14 5.44
C GLN A 75 3.71 14.48 6.24
N ARG A 76 2.62 14.21 5.56
CA ARG A 76 1.41 13.62 6.13
C ARG A 76 1.20 12.23 5.57
N ILE A 77 0.87 11.29 6.44
CA ILE A 77 0.52 9.92 6.05
C ILE A 77 -1.00 9.80 5.98
N GLY A 78 -1.50 9.28 4.84
CA GLY A 78 -2.83 8.71 4.70
C GLY A 78 -2.73 7.19 4.81
N TYR A 79 -3.59 6.57 5.60
CA TYR A 79 -3.57 5.12 5.80
C TYR A 79 -4.93 4.49 5.50
N VAL A 80 -4.91 3.46 4.66
CA VAL A 80 -6.07 2.61 4.36
C VAL A 80 -5.78 1.22 4.93
N PRO A 81 -6.44 0.82 6.02
CA PRO A 81 -6.22 -0.47 6.68
C PRO A 81 -6.84 -1.62 5.87
N GLN A 82 -6.28 -2.82 6.01
CA GLN A 82 -6.83 -4.05 5.47
C GLN A 82 -8.27 -4.30 5.94
N ARG A 83 -8.53 -4.10 7.23
CA ARG A 83 -9.84 -4.26 7.84
C ARG A 83 -10.09 -3.15 8.85
N LEU A 84 -11.28 -2.64 8.83
CA LEU A 84 -11.80 -1.76 9.87
C LEU A 84 -13.11 -2.36 10.36
N HIS A 85 -13.11 -2.87 11.60
CA HIS A 85 -14.33 -3.37 12.23
C HIS A 85 -15.14 -2.20 12.74
N LEU A 86 -16.31 -2.03 12.18
CA LEU A 86 -17.34 -1.15 12.70
C LEU A 86 -18.46 -2.05 13.24
N ASP A 87 -18.93 -1.76 14.43
CA ASP A 87 -20.09 -2.45 14.96
C ASP A 87 -21.29 -2.18 14.03
N PRO A 88 -21.89 -3.21 13.41
CA PRO A 88 -22.98 -3.03 12.45
C PRO A 88 -24.24 -2.45 13.10
N THR A 89 -24.34 -2.49 14.43
CA THR A 89 -25.46 -1.88 15.16
C THR A 89 -25.32 -0.35 15.31
N LEU A 90 -24.11 0.20 15.06
CA LEU A 90 -23.90 1.64 15.09
C LEU A 90 -24.57 2.31 13.88
N PRO A 91 -25.49 3.27 14.08
CA PRO A 91 -26.11 4.03 12.99
C PRO A 91 -25.09 5.03 12.42
N MET A 92 -24.15 4.52 11.60
CA MET A 92 -23.04 5.28 11.06
C MET A 92 -23.21 5.46 9.55
N THR A 93 -23.45 6.69 9.10
CA THR A 93 -23.41 7.02 7.68
C THR A 93 -21.98 7.32 7.23
N VAL A 94 -21.70 7.20 5.92
CA VAL A 94 -20.43 7.60 5.31
C VAL A 94 -20.07 9.04 5.68
N LYS A 95 -21.05 9.97 5.62
CA LYS A 95 -20.84 11.37 6.03
C LYS A 95 -20.36 11.49 7.48
N ARG A 96 -20.94 10.72 8.40
CA ARG A 96 -20.54 10.73 9.81
C ARG A 96 -19.14 10.12 9.99
N PHE A 97 -18.90 8.97 9.38
CA PHE A 97 -17.63 8.25 9.45
C PHE A 97 -16.44 9.08 8.96
N ILE A 98 -16.57 9.72 7.80
CA ILE A 98 -15.53 10.55 7.19
C ILE A 98 -15.17 11.76 8.06
N ASN A 99 -16.13 12.28 8.83
CA ASN A 99 -15.95 13.41 9.73
C ASN A 99 -15.47 13.03 11.14
N LEU A 100 -15.02 11.82 11.37
CA LEU A 100 -14.42 11.39 12.63
C LEU A 100 -12.89 11.44 12.56
N PRO A 101 -12.20 11.81 13.67
CA PRO A 101 -12.72 12.30 14.95
C PRO A 101 -13.09 13.80 14.92
N ARG A 102 -12.84 14.50 13.83
CA ARG A 102 -13.10 15.94 13.66
C ARG A 102 -13.81 16.24 12.36
N ARG A 103 -14.62 17.30 12.37
CA ARG A 103 -15.31 17.75 11.15
C ARG A 103 -14.33 18.34 10.14
N HIS A 104 -14.61 18.07 8.87
CA HIS A 104 -13.88 18.64 7.74
C HIS A 104 -14.78 19.59 6.94
N PRO A 105 -14.23 20.60 6.25
CA PRO A 105 -14.97 21.44 5.34
C PRO A 105 -15.70 20.61 4.27
N HIS A 106 -16.94 20.97 3.96
CA HIS A 106 -17.77 20.22 3.01
C HIS A 106 -17.06 19.98 1.66
N ARG A 107 -16.40 21.02 1.13
CA ARG A 107 -15.64 20.92 -0.13
C ARG A 107 -14.52 19.89 -0.06
N SER A 108 -13.82 19.79 1.09
CA SER A 108 -12.75 18.80 1.27
C SER A 108 -13.30 17.38 1.31
N VAL A 109 -14.43 17.17 1.98
CA VAL A 109 -15.11 15.87 2.04
C VAL A 109 -15.60 15.47 0.66
N GLN A 110 -16.25 16.39 -0.05
CA GLN A 110 -16.74 16.15 -1.41
C GLN A 110 -15.57 15.77 -2.35
N LYS A 111 -14.51 16.57 -2.37
CA LYS A 111 -13.33 16.29 -3.19
C LYS A 111 -12.70 14.93 -2.87
N ALA A 112 -12.53 14.61 -1.60
CA ALA A 112 -11.96 13.32 -1.20
C ALA A 112 -12.82 12.12 -1.63
N LEU A 113 -14.15 12.26 -1.57
CA LEU A 113 -15.09 11.23 -2.04
C LEU A 113 -15.05 11.08 -3.57
N GLU A 114 -15.00 12.19 -4.31
CA GLU A 114 -14.85 12.20 -5.78
C GLU A 114 -13.54 11.52 -6.19
N ASP A 115 -12.41 11.89 -5.58
CA ASP A 115 -11.10 11.31 -5.89
C ASP A 115 -11.03 9.80 -5.60
N ALA A 116 -11.82 9.32 -4.63
CA ALA A 116 -11.92 7.91 -4.29
C ALA A 116 -13.07 7.17 -5.03
N GLY A 117 -13.84 7.85 -5.90
CA GLY A 117 -15.01 7.28 -6.58
C GLY A 117 -16.11 6.82 -5.63
N ALA A 118 -16.35 7.60 -4.56
CA ALA A 118 -17.32 7.30 -3.50
C ALA A 118 -18.34 8.41 -3.25
N GLU A 119 -18.45 9.39 -4.15
CA GLU A 119 -19.31 10.59 -3.97
C GLU A 119 -20.79 10.23 -3.80
N ALA A 120 -21.28 9.23 -4.53
CA ALA A 120 -22.67 8.77 -4.44
C ALA A 120 -23.01 8.14 -3.07
N LEU A 121 -21.98 7.73 -2.30
CA LEU A 121 -22.16 6.98 -1.06
C LEU A 121 -22.32 7.86 0.19
N ILE A 122 -22.23 9.17 0.08
CA ILE A 122 -22.18 10.11 1.22
C ILE A 122 -23.33 9.92 2.23
N LYS A 123 -24.51 9.50 1.76
CA LYS A 123 -25.71 9.29 2.60
C LYS A 123 -25.90 7.82 3.01
N ALA A 124 -25.16 6.88 2.42
CA ALA A 124 -25.30 5.46 2.69
C ALA A 124 -24.86 5.10 4.12
N ALA A 125 -25.45 4.05 4.68
CA ALA A 125 -24.98 3.48 5.94
C ALA A 125 -23.71 2.69 5.69
N MET A 126 -22.73 2.78 6.60
CA MET A 126 -21.46 2.04 6.49
C MET A 126 -21.67 0.53 6.49
N SER A 127 -22.70 0.03 7.17
CA SER A 127 -23.09 -1.38 7.25
C SER A 127 -23.68 -1.95 5.95
N GLU A 128 -24.13 -1.07 5.04
CA GLU A 128 -24.77 -1.48 3.77
C GLU A 128 -23.79 -1.46 2.59
N LEU A 129 -22.56 -1.00 2.80
CA LEU A 129 -21.57 -0.88 1.74
C LEU A 129 -21.04 -2.26 1.32
N SER A 130 -20.91 -2.47 0.00
CA SER A 130 -20.10 -3.58 -0.51
C SER A 130 -18.62 -3.42 -0.12
N GLY A 131 -17.82 -4.49 -0.18
CA GLY A 131 -16.39 -4.42 0.15
C GLY A 131 -15.66 -3.31 -0.64
N GLY A 132 -15.91 -3.20 -1.95
CA GLY A 132 -15.30 -2.16 -2.78
C GLY A 132 -15.77 -0.75 -2.44
N GLN A 133 -17.05 -0.57 -2.15
CA GLN A 133 -17.59 0.71 -1.69
C GLN A 133 -16.96 1.11 -0.36
N PHE A 134 -16.81 0.16 0.56
CA PHE A 134 -16.18 0.38 1.86
C PHE A 134 -14.71 0.80 1.70
N GLN A 135 -13.94 0.12 0.86
CA GLN A 135 -12.54 0.48 0.60
C GLN A 135 -12.39 1.86 -0.04
N ARG A 136 -13.27 2.25 -0.98
CA ARG A 136 -13.29 3.60 -1.54
C ARG A 136 -13.61 4.66 -0.48
N VAL A 137 -14.50 4.38 0.46
CA VAL A 137 -14.78 5.29 1.58
C VAL A 137 -13.56 5.40 2.53
N LEU A 138 -12.85 4.31 2.80
CA LEU A 138 -11.60 4.35 3.58
C LEU A 138 -10.52 5.17 2.86
N LEU A 139 -10.39 5.00 1.54
CA LEU A 139 -9.49 5.82 0.72
C LEU A 139 -9.86 7.30 0.82
N ALA A 140 -11.14 7.66 0.62
CA ALA A 140 -11.60 9.04 0.76
C ALA A 140 -11.22 9.64 2.13
N ARG A 141 -11.37 8.86 3.20
CA ARG A 141 -10.97 9.28 4.55
C ARG A 141 -9.47 9.53 4.67
N ALA A 142 -8.65 8.66 4.07
CA ALA A 142 -7.19 8.85 4.05
C ALA A 142 -6.79 10.12 3.27
N LEU A 143 -7.50 10.43 2.17
CA LEU A 143 -7.24 11.61 1.34
C LEU A 143 -7.58 12.95 2.01
N LEU A 144 -8.44 12.96 3.03
CA LEU A 144 -8.74 14.18 3.80
C LEU A 144 -7.51 14.78 4.49
N ALA A 145 -6.51 13.96 4.80
CA ALA A 145 -5.24 14.43 5.32
C ALA A 145 -4.41 15.16 4.27
N LYS A 146 -4.77 15.11 2.98
CA LYS A 146 -3.94 15.51 1.83
C LYS A 146 -2.55 14.87 1.96
N PRO A 147 -2.48 13.54 1.87
CA PRO A 147 -1.26 12.81 2.19
C PRO A 147 -0.14 13.07 1.20
N ASP A 148 1.07 13.15 1.71
CA ASP A 148 2.32 13.10 0.95
C ASP A 148 2.79 11.64 0.79
N ILE A 149 2.34 10.77 1.71
CA ILE A 149 2.56 9.32 1.70
C ILE A 149 1.22 8.62 1.89
N LEU A 150 0.80 7.81 0.94
CA LEU A 150 -0.41 6.99 1.04
C LEU A 150 -0.02 5.53 1.27
N ILE A 151 -0.43 4.96 2.40
CA ILE A 151 -0.16 3.56 2.76
C ILE A 151 -1.46 2.75 2.62
N LEU A 152 -1.41 1.69 1.81
CA LEU A 152 -2.52 0.79 1.51
C LEU A 152 -2.18 -0.62 2.00
N ASP A 153 -2.84 -1.06 3.07
CA ASP A 153 -2.61 -2.38 3.67
C ASP A 153 -3.65 -3.38 3.13
N GLU A 154 -3.29 -4.14 2.09
CA GLU A 154 -4.17 -5.12 1.41
C GLU A 154 -5.55 -4.56 1.05
N ALA A 155 -5.61 -3.30 0.60
CA ALA A 155 -6.84 -2.54 0.41
C ALA A 155 -7.78 -3.09 -0.69
N THR A 156 -7.35 -4.08 -1.46
CA THR A 156 -8.16 -4.74 -2.49
C THR A 156 -8.65 -6.13 -2.09
N GLN A 157 -8.36 -6.56 -0.87
CA GLN A 157 -8.80 -7.87 -0.39
C GLN A 157 -10.34 -7.96 -0.38
N GLY A 158 -10.87 -8.97 -1.05
CA GLY A 158 -12.32 -9.20 -1.14
C GLY A 158 -13.04 -8.38 -2.20
N LEU A 159 -12.30 -7.67 -3.07
CA LEU A 159 -12.83 -7.10 -4.30
C LEU A 159 -12.82 -8.14 -5.42
N ASP A 160 -13.79 -8.05 -6.33
CA ASP A 160 -13.72 -8.76 -7.60
C ASP A 160 -12.66 -8.12 -8.54
N HIS A 161 -12.36 -8.77 -9.65
CA HIS A 161 -11.36 -8.29 -10.59
C HIS A 161 -11.65 -6.89 -11.13
N ARG A 162 -12.93 -6.57 -11.40
CA ARG A 162 -13.33 -5.26 -11.90
C ARG A 162 -13.17 -4.19 -10.82
N GLY A 163 -13.66 -4.43 -9.61
CA GLY A 163 -13.52 -3.53 -8.47
C GLY A 163 -12.06 -3.28 -8.10
N THR A 164 -11.21 -4.32 -8.21
CA THR A 164 -9.76 -4.21 -8.03
C THR A 164 -9.15 -3.26 -9.07
N ALA A 165 -9.46 -3.45 -10.36
CA ALA A 165 -8.94 -2.59 -11.44
C ALA A 165 -9.38 -1.13 -11.27
N GLU A 166 -10.68 -0.89 -10.98
CA GLU A 166 -11.22 0.44 -10.71
C GLU A 166 -10.53 1.11 -9.52
N PHE A 167 -10.30 0.36 -8.43
CA PHE A 167 -9.62 0.88 -7.24
C PHE A 167 -8.20 1.35 -7.56
N TYR A 168 -7.44 0.56 -8.33
CA TYR A 168 -6.08 0.96 -8.73
C TYR A 168 -6.05 2.16 -9.69
N GLN A 169 -7.05 2.32 -10.55
CA GLN A 169 -7.18 3.53 -11.36
C GLN A 169 -7.37 4.78 -10.48
N HIS A 170 -8.16 4.68 -9.41
CA HIS A 170 -8.28 5.75 -8.42
C HIS A 170 -6.95 6.04 -7.72
N ILE A 171 -6.21 5.01 -7.30
CA ILE A 171 -4.90 5.19 -6.67
C ILE A 171 -3.92 5.90 -7.60
N GLU A 172 -3.87 5.53 -8.88
CA GLU A 172 -2.99 6.17 -9.86
C GLU A 172 -3.40 7.65 -10.10
N SER A 173 -4.69 7.93 -10.19
CA SER A 173 -5.21 9.30 -10.28
C SER A 173 -4.84 10.12 -9.04
N VAL A 174 -4.98 9.55 -7.85
CA VAL A 174 -4.60 10.15 -6.56
C VAL A 174 -3.09 10.43 -6.53
N ARG A 175 -2.26 9.44 -6.87
CA ARG A 175 -0.80 9.60 -6.93
C ARG A 175 -0.40 10.82 -7.76
N ARG A 176 -0.97 10.95 -8.96
CA ARG A 176 -0.70 12.08 -9.87
C ARG A 176 -1.23 13.39 -9.32
N SER A 177 -2.46 13.42 -8.84
CA SER A 177 -3.13 14.66 -8.40
C SER A 177 -2.57 15.23 -7.11
N TYR A 178 -2.15 14.36 -6.18
CA TYR A 178 -1.59 14.76 -4.89
C TYR A 178 -0.07 14.81 -4.89
N GLY A 179 0.60 14.23 -5.91
CA GLY A 179 2.06 14.10 -5.95
C GLY A 179 2.61 13.22 -4.83
N CYS A 180 1.76 12.35 -4.25
CA CYS A 180 2.11 11.52 -3.11
C CYS A 180 2.90 10.26 -3.51
N ALA A 181 3.73 9.75 -2.60
CA ALA A 181 4.23 8.41 -2.68
C ALA A 181 3.15 7.41 -2.25
N VAL A 182 3.17 6.21 -2.81
CA VAL A 182 2.25 5.13 -2.45
C VAL A 182 3.05 3.92 -1.99
N LEU A 183 2.78 3.45 -0.77
CA LEU A 183 3.26 2.17 -0.27
C LEU A 183 2.08 1.20 -0.22
N MET A 184 2.12 0.15 -1.04
CA MET A 184 1.07 -0.86 -1.07
C MET A 184 1.55 -2.16 -0.45
N VAL A 185 0.72 -2.81 0.33
CA VAL A 185 0.85 -4.23 0.66
C VAL A 185 -0.09 -5.00 -0.26
N SER A 186 0.44 -5.92 -1.05
CA SER A 186 -0.36 -6.75 -1.96
C SER A 186 0.19 -8.17 -2.02
N HIS A 187 -0.70 -9.12 -2.25
CA HIS A 187 -0.37 -10.50 -2.62
C HIS A 187 -0.78 -10.81 -4.06
N ASP A 188 -1.39 -9.87 -4.76
CA ASP A 188 -1.80 -10.00 -6.17
C ASP A 188 -0.65 -9.54 -7.09
N LEU A 189 0.07 -10.51 -7.63
CA LEU A 189 1.23 -10.26 -8.48
C LEU A 189 0.89 -9.57 -9.80
N HIS A 190 -0.30 -9.85 -10.37
CA HIS A 190 -0.72 -9.18 -11.61
C HIS A 190 -0.82 -7.68 -11.42
N VAL A 191 -1.33 -7.28 -10.27
CA VAL A 191 -1.42 -5.88 -9.89
C VAL A 191 -0.04 -5.28 -9.64
N VAL A 192 0.80 -5.98 -8.87
CA VAL A 192 2.17 -5.56 -8.56
C VAL A 192 2.96 -5.28 -9.83
N MET A 193 2.91 -6.21 -10.80
CA MET A 193 3.62 -6.07 -12.07
C MET A 193 3.18 -4.89 -12.93
N ARG A 194 1.91 -4.46 -12.79
CA ARG A 194 1.34 -3.38 -13.60
C ARG A 194 1.46 -2.00 -12.96
N THR A 195 1.55 -1.93 -11.64
CA THR A 195 1.39 -0.67 -10.91
C THR A 195 2.60 -0.26 -10.09
N ALA A 196 3.50 -1.19 -9.73
CA ALA A 196 4.64 -0.89 -8.89
C ALA A 196 5.82 -0.32 -9.70
N ASP A 197 6.41 0.75 -9.21
CA ASP A 197 7.72 1.24 -9.69
C ASP A 197 8.86 0.43 -9.03
N HIS A 198 8.63 -0.05 -7.80
CA HIS A 198 9.59 -0.81 -7.01
C HIS A 198 8.88 -1.84 -6.13
N VAL A 199 9.47 -3.02 -6.00
CA VAL A 199 8.93 -4.13 -5.20
C VAL A 199 9.91 -4.48 -4.10
N LEU A 200 9.39 -4.72 -2.91
CA LEU A 200 10.12 -5.20 -1.74
C LEU A 200 9.56 -6.56 -1.31
N CYS A 201 10.39 -7.58 -1.26
CA CYS A 201 10.02 -8.90 -0.76
C CYS A 201 10.37 -9.00 0.72
N LEU A 202 9.37 -9.16 1.56
CA LEU A 202 9.54 -9.25 3.00
C LEU A 202 9.33 -10.68 3.51
N ASN A 203 10.33 -11.18 4.23
CA ASN A 203 10.23 -12.36 5.06
C ASN A 203 11.06 -12.15 6.33
N ARG A 204 10.55 -11.36 7.28
CA ARG A 204 11.23 -10.79 8.44
C ARG A 204 12.36 -9.82 8.06
N VAL A 205 13.09 -10.09 6.99
CA VAL A 205 14.08 -9.24 6.35
C VAL A 205 13.59 -8.87 4.95
N ILE A 206 14.12 -7.81 4.35
CA ILE A 206 13.96 -7.58 2.92
C ILE A 206 14.94 -8.53 2.20
N CYS A 207 14.39 -9.59 1.61
CA CYS A 207 15.19 -10.66 0.95
C CYS A 207 15.44 -10.35 -0.52
N CYS A 208 14.53 -9.65 -1.19
CA CYS A 208 14.73 -9.14 -2.56
C CYS A 208 14.05 -7.79 -2.74
N GLU A 209 14.60 -6.98 -3.62
CA GLU A 209 14.06 -5.67 -3.98
C GLU A 209 14.48 -5.26 -5.38
N GLY A 210 13.69 -4.43 -6.05
CA GLY A 210 13.98 -3.93 -7.38
C GLY A 210 12.74 -3.64 -8.20
N LYS A 211 12.93 -3.48 -9.51
CA LYS A 211 11.80 -3.38 -10.45
C LYS A 211 11.02 -4.70 -10.48
N PRO A 212 9.69 -4.66 -10.75
CA PRO A 212 8.86 -5.87 -10.75
C PRO A 212 9.46 -7.04 -11.54
N GLU A 213 9.97 -6.79 -12.76
CA GLU A 213 10.52 -7.83 -13.63
C GLU A 213 11.80 -8.45 -13.06
N GLN A 214 12.63 -7.66 -12.38
CA GLN A 214 13.86 -8.11 -11.74
C GLN A 214 13.56 -9.00 -10.55
N VAL A 215 12.62 -8.56 -9.71
CA VAL A 215 12.17 -9.31 -8.53
C VAL A 215 11.54 -10.63 -8.96
N ALA A 216 10.66 -10.64 -9.95
CA ALA A 216 9.97 -11.82 -10.43
C ALA A 216 10.93 -12.92 -10.95
N SER A 217 12.10 -12.53 -11.45
CA SER A 217 13.13 -13.46 -11.92
C SER A 217 14.19 -13.80 -10.87
N SER A 218 14.08 -13.25 -9.65
CA SER A 218 15.08 -13.52 -8.60
C SER A 218 14.88 -14.89 -7.95
N PRO A 219 15.97 -15.61 -7.60
CA PRO A 219 15.88 -16.87 -6.87
C PRO A 219 15.20 -16.75 -5.51
N ASP A 220 15.42 -15.62 -4.81
CA ASP A 220 14.82 -15.37 -3.50
C ASP A 220 13.31 -15.23 -3.58
N TYR A 221 12.80 -14.62 -4.65
CA TYR A 221 11.37 -14.56 -4.92
C TYR A 221 10.78 -15.95 -5.19
N GLN A 222 11.45 -16.76 -6.03
CA GLN A 222 11.02 -18.12 -6.33
C GLN A 222 11.02 -19.01 -5.08
N ALA A 223 12.03 -18.85 -4.21
CA ALA A 223 12.07 -19.55 -2.92
C ALA A 223 10.92 -19.18 -1.98
N LEU A 224 10.45 -17.92 -2.02
CA LEU A 224 9.34 -17.45 -1.17
C LEU A 224 7.96 -17.89 -1.64
N PHE A 225 7.73 -17.91 -2.96
CA PHE A 225 6.39 -18.07 -3.53
C PHE A 225 6.19 -19.37 -4.33
N GLY A 226 7.27 -20.12 -4.60
CA GLY A 226 7.27 -21.39 -5.33
C GLY A 226 7.12 -21.25 -6.84
N ASP A 227 7.36 -22.37 -7.57
CA ASP A 227 7.39 -22.39 -9.03
C ASP A 227 6.05 -22.08 -9.73
N GLN A 228 4.91 -22.32 -9.08
CA GLN A 228 3.59 -22.03 -9.68
C GLN A 228 3.38 -20.53 -9.93
N THR A 229 3.97 -19.69 -9.10
CA THR A 229 3.87 -18.24 -9.25
C THR A 229 4.82 -17.70 -10.31
N ALA A 230 5.96 -18.37 -10.52
CA ALA A 230 6.92 -18.06 -11.59
C ALA A 230 6.32 -18.35 -12.99
N GLN A 231 5.50 -19.40 -13.13
CA GLN A 231 4.82 -19.71 -14.39
C GLN A 231 3.78 -18.66 -14.77
N THR A 232 3.05 -18.10 -13.82
CA THR A 232 2.08 -17.01 -14.06
C THR A 232 2.80 -15.75 -14.59
N LEU A 233 4.02 -15.49 -14.13
CA LEU A 233 4.85 -14.38 -14.59
C LEU A 233 5.47 -14.62 -15.98
N ALA A 234 5.80 -15.87 -16.32
CA ALA A 234 6.29 -16.24 -17.65
C ALA A 234 5.23 -16.03 -18.75
N PHE A 235 3.96 -16.28 -18.43
CA PHE A 235 2.85 -15.99 -19.34
C PHE A 235 2.71 -14.48 -19.65
N TYR A 236 3.04 -13.60 -18.71
CA TYR A 236 2.97 -12.16 -18.91
C TYR A 236 4.07 -11.64 -19.87
N ARG A 237 5.25 -12.27 -19.88
CA ARG A 237 6.33 -11.94 -20.82
C ARG A 237 5.94 -12.21 -22.27
N HIS A 238 5.18 -13.27 -22.52
CA HIS A 238 4.76 -13.60 -23.90
C HIS A 238 3.74 -12.61 -24.45
N HIS A 239 2.78 -12.14 -23.65
CA HIS A 239 1.76 -11.20 -24.12
C HIS A 239 2.29 -9.80 -24.39
N GLN A 240 3.23 -9.28 -23.63
CA GLN A 240 3.82 -7.95 -23.90
C GLN A 240 4.69 -7.94 -25.16
N HIS A 241 5.34 -9.05 -25.49
CA HIS A 241 6.10 -9.17 -26.73
C HIS A 241 5.19 -9.31 -27.96
N GLU A 242 4.01 -9.92 -27.83
CA GLU A 242 3.04 -10.04 -28.93
C GLU A 242 2.29 -8.72 -29.19
N GLU A 243 1.97 -7.95 -28.18
CA GLU A 243 1.34 -6.60 -28.39
C GLU A 243 2.33 -5.60 -28.99
N ALA A 244 3.61 -5.66 -28.61
CA ALA A 244 4.65 -4.82 -29.20
C ALA A 244 5.00 -5.23 -30.66
N ALA A 245 4.85 -6.50 -31.01
CA ALA A 245 5.11 -7.01 -32.37
C ALA A 245 3.94 -6.76 -33.34
N ASN A 246 2.71 -6.57 -32.84
CA ASN A 246 1.52 -6.30 -33.66
C ASN A 246 1.19 -4.79 -33.80
N ALA A 247 1.99 -3.90 -33.22
CA ALA A 247 1.84 -2.43 -33.29
C ALA A 247 2.92 -1.77 -34.19
N GLY A 248 3.63 -2.55 -35.01
CA GLY A 248 4.67 -2.10 -35.94
C GLY A 248 4.25 -2.21 -37.39
#